data_4eca9a98c2f437021034310500711137
#
_entry.id   4eca9a98c2f437021034310500711137
#
_cell.length_a   1.000
_cell.length_b   1.000
_cell.length_c   1.000
_cell.angle_alpha   90.00
_cell.angle_beta   90.00
_cell.angle_gamma   90.00
#
_symmetry.space_group_name_H-M   'P 1'
#
loop_
_entity.id
_entity.type
_entity.pdbx_description
1 polymer ?
#
loop_
_entity_poly.entity_id
_entity_poly.type
_entity_poly.pdbx_seq_one_letter_code
_entity_poly.pdbx_strand_id
1 'polypeptide(L)'
;EELSQVITKIETMMRDRGYPLENLSSSLKSIQDSEAIKSMETSEEGNSVQVSLKDKLLNAARPDIILYVSWKVNTLGPKKSVYFSLKAMDAGTNKPAGAASGTGNELIGATLGVMLETAVLSHIDNFNAQLMTYFDEMFAKGREITVEIQVFENSPKKINSEINEDGDELSDDIQKWMKANT
;
A
#
# COMPACT_ATOMS: atom_id res chain seq x y z
N GLU A 1 -21.95 5.16 1.63
CA GLU A 1 -22.27 6.07 0.50
C GLU A 1 -21.20 7.17 0.36
N GLU A 2 -20.88 7.93 1.42
CA GLU A 2 -19.83 8.97 1.39
C GLU A 2 -18.43 8.41 1.07
N LEU A 3 -18.05 7.29 1.65
CA LEU A 3 -16.75 6.64 1.39
C LEU A 3 -16.61 6.27 -0.10
N SER A 4 -17.64 5.71 -0.70
CA SER A 4 -17.64 5.34 -2.12
C SER A 4 -17.47 6.57 -3.02
N GLN A 5 -18.11 7.68 -2.71
CA GLN A 5 -17.96 8.94 -3.46
C GLN A 5 -16.55 9.49 -3.37
N VAL A 6 -15.94 9.45 -2.19
CA VAL A 6 -14.54 9.87 -1.97
C VAL A 6 -13.58 9.02 -2.79
N ILE A 7 -13.72 7.70 -2.72
CA ILE A 7 -12.86 6.75 -3.46
C ILE A 7 -12.98 7.01 -4.96
N THR A 8 -14.20 7.02 -5.52
CA THR A 8 -14.43 7.27 -6.95
C THR A 8 -13.83 8.59 -7.42
N LYS A 9 -13.92 9.63 -6.59
CA LYS A 9 -13.38 10.95 -6.94
C LYS A 9 -11.84 10.93 -7.03
N ILE A 10 -11.18 10.30 -6.06
CA ILE A 10 -9.73 10.16 -6.06
C ILE A 10 -9.27 9.25 -7.21
N GLU A 11 -9.96 8.14 -7.47
CA GLU A 11 -9.68 7.26 -8.60
C GLU A 11 -9.71 8.03 -9.93
N THR A 12 -10.73 8.89 -10.12
CA THR A 12 -10.85 9.71 -11.33
C THR A 12 -9.68 10.69 -11.43
N MET A 13 -9.40 11.46 -10.37
CA MET A 13 -8.32 12.44 -10.38
C MET A 13 -6.94 11.82 -10.61
N MET A 14 -6.67 10.65 -10.08
CA MET A 14 -5.42 9.93 -10.28
C MET A 14 -5.33 9.32 -11.69
N ARG A 15 -6.43 8.76 -12.20
CA ARG A 15 -6.49 8.24 -13.57
C ARG A 15 -6.23 9.31 -14.62
N ASP A 16 -6.82 10.50 -14.46
CA ASP A 16 -6.62 11.64 -15.37
C ASP A 16 -5.14 12.09 -15.43
N ARG A 17 -4.35 11.72 -14.42
CA ARG A 17 -2.92 12.01 -14.30
C ARG A 17 -2.01 10.83 -14.65
N GLY A 18 -2.59 9.75 -15.17
CA GLY A 18 -1.83 8.57 -15.60
C GLY A 18 -1.59 7.51 -14.54
N TYR A 19 -2.19 7.65 -13.35
CA TYR A 19 -2.09 6.69 -12.25
C TYR A 19 -3.44 6.00 -12.00
N PRO A 20 -3.80 4.96 -12.76
CA PRO A 20 -5.03 4.21 -12.50
C PRO A 20 -4.93 3.48 -11.16
N LEU A 21 -5.89 3.73 -10.28
CA LEU A 21 -5.98 3.05 -8.98
C LEU A 21 -6.84 1.80 -9.07
N GLU A 22 -6.44 0.75 -8.37
CA GLU A 22 -7.27 -0.42 -8.11
C GLU A 22 -8.03 -0.23 -6.80
N ASN A 23 -9.34 -0.46 -6.83
CA ASN A 23 -10.20 -0.32 -5.66
C ASN A 23 -10.14 -1.59 -4.82
N LEU A 24 -9.47 -1.54 -3.67
CA LEU A 24 -9.33 -2.67 -2.74
C LEU A 24 -10.67 -3.19 -2.22
N SER A 25 -11.75 -2.39 -2.22
CA SER A 25 -13.08 -2.87 -1.81
C SER A 25 -13.64 -3.90 -2.79
N SER A 26 -13.34 -3.78 -4.08
CA SER A 26 -13.71 -4.76 -5.10
C SER A 26 -12.92 -6.05 -4.94
N SER A 27 -11.62 -5.94 -4.68
CA SER A 27 -10.74 -7.06 -4.41
C SER A 27 -11.11 -7.78 -3.11
N LEU A 28 -11.53 -7.05 -2.08
CA LEU A 28 -12.03 -7.60 -0.83
C LEU A 28 -13.24 -8.52 -1.05
N LYS A 29 -14.19 -8.06 -1.84
CA LYS A 29 -15.39 -8.85 -2.14
C LYS A 29 -15.04 -10.15 -2.85
N SER A 30 -14.14 -10.09 -3.85
CA SER A 30 -13.70 -11.29 -4.58
C SER A 30 -12.96 -12.29 -3.69
N ILE A 31 -12.16 -11.80 -2.72
CA ILE A 31 -11.47 -12.65 -1.74
C ILE A 31 -12.48 -13.31 -0.80
N GLN A 32 -13.43 -12.57 -0.27
CA GLN A 32 -14.49 -13.09 0.60
C GLN A 32 -15.33 -14.16 -0.11
N ASP A 33 -15.70 -13.91 -1.37
CA ASP A 33 -16.43 -14.88 -2.20
C ASP A 33 -15.59 -16.15 -2.44
N SER A 34 -14.29 -16.01 -2.70
CA SER A 34 -13.36 -17.13 -2.90
C SER A 34 -13.11 -17.93 -1.62
N GLU A 35 -13.04 -17.27 -0.46
CA GLU A 35 -12.90 -17.93 0.85
C GLU A 35 -14.17 -18.67 1.25
N ALA A 36 -15.35 -18.11 0.96
CA ALA A 36 -16.62 -18.79 1.17
C ALA A 36 -16.70 -20.09 0.34
N ILE A 37 -16.24 -20.07 -0.90
CA ILE A 37 -16.17 -21.27 -1.77
C ILE A 37 -15.15 -22.28 -1.20
N LYS A 38 -13.96 -21.86 -0.81
CA LYS A 38 -12.93 -22.74 -0.24
C LYS A 38 -13.34 -23.36 1.09
N SER A 39 -14.04 -22.60 1.95
CA SER A 39 -14.54 -23.13 3.24
C SER A 39 -15.64 -24.17 3.06
N MET A 40 -16.33 -24.16 1.91
CA MET A 40 -17.28 -25.23 1.55
C MET A 40 -16.59 -26.50 1.04
N GLU A 41 -15.37 -26.37 0.49
CA GLU A 41 -14.62 -27.49 -0.07
C GLU A 41 -13.69 -28.20 0.93
N THR A 42 -13.25 -27.50 1.98
CA THR A 42 -12.29 -28.03 2.96
C THR A 42 -12.86 -28.02 4.37
N SER A 43 -13.31 -29.16 4.85
CA SER A 43 -13.61 -29.45 6.26
C SER A 43 -12.43 -30.15 6.95
N GLU A 44 -11.22 -29.57 6.93
CA GLU A 44 -10.08 -30.07 7.69
C GLU A 44 -9.50 -28.99 8.59
N GLU A 45 -9.50 -29.30 9.90
CA GLU A 45 -8.83 -28.55 10.96
C GLU A 45 -7.31 -28.54 10.71
N GLY A 46 -6.78 -27.41 10.34
CA GLY A 46 -5.35 -27.14 10.34
C GLY A 46 -5.08 -25.78 10.94
N ASN A 47 -4.12 -25.69 11.87
CA ASN A 47 -3.63 -24.48 12.51
C ASN A 47 -3.22 -23.43 11.43
N SER A 48 -4.20 -22.68 10.95
CA SER A 48 -3.92 -21.58 10.02
C SER A 48 -3.49 -20.36 10.84
N VAL A 49 -2.27 -19.91 10.63
CA VAL A 49 -1.85 -18.56 11.03
C VAL A 49 -2.91 -17.59 10.54
N GLN A 50 -3.54 -16.84 11.44
CA GLN A 50 -4.55 -15.85 11.07
C GLN A 50 -3.87 -14.70 10.32
N VAL A 51 -3.80 -14.84 8.99
CA VAL A 51 -3.35 -13.75 8.11
C VAL A 51 -4.41 -12.66 8.16
N SER A 52 -4.01 -11.43 8.46
CA SER A 52 -4.95 -10.31 8.54
C SER A 52 -5.64 -10.11 7.20
N LEU A 53 -6.89 -9.64 7.23
CA LEU A 53 -7.65 -9.33 6.01
C LEU A 53 -6.90 -8.33 5.10
N LYS A 54 -6.17 -7.39 5.71
CA LYS A 54 -5.31 -6.45 5.01
C LYS A 54 -4.18 -7.18 4.26
N ASP A 55 -3.52 -8.13 4.90
CA ASP A 55 -2.41 -8.87 4.28
C ASP A 55 -2.91 -9.77 3.13
N LYS A 56 -4.09 -10.37 3.28
CA LYS A 56 -4.74 -11.11 2.20
C LYS A 56 -5.05 -10.22 0.99
N LEU A 57 -5.57 -9.00 1.23
CA LEU A 57 -5.81 -8.02 0.19
C LEU A 57 -4.54 -7.60 -0.52
N LEU A 58 -3.49 -7.28 0.22
CA LEU A 58 -2.19 -6.88 -0.34
C LEU A 58 -1.55 -8.01 -1.14
N ASN A 59 -1.63 -9.24 -0.65
CA ASN A 59 -1.12 -10.42 -1.35
C ASN A 59 -1.89 -10.73 -2.65
N ALA A 60 -3.19 -10.45 -2.69
CA ALA A 60 -4.01 -10.66 -3.89
C ALA A 60 -3.81 -9.55 -4.93
N ALA A 61 -3.81 -8.29 -4.50
CA ALA A 61 -3.66 -7.14 -5.37
C ALA A 61 -2.21 -6.92 -5.84
N ARG A 62 -1.22 -7.34 -5.03
CA ARG A 62 0.22 -7.13 -5.27
C ARG A 62 0.54 -5.70 -5.74
N PRO A 63 0.11 -4.69 -5.01
CA PRO A 63 0.30 -3.30 -5.42
C PRO A 63 1.78 -2.92 -5.32
N ASP A 64 2.24 -2.06 -6.22
CA ASP A 64 3.54 -1.40 -6.06
C ASP A 64 3.47 -0.26 -5.06
N ILE A 65 2.41 0.53 -5.14
CA ILE A 65 2.14 1.67 -4.26
C ILE A 65 0.78 1.52 -3.59
N ILE A 66 0.73 1.78 -2.30
CA ILE A 66 -0.51 1.82 -1.52
C ILE A 66 -0.85 3.28 -1.24
N LEU A 67 -2.06 3.69 -1.65
CA LEU A 67 -2.55 5.03 -1.39
C LEU A 67 -3.47 5.05 -0.16
N TYR A 68 -3.05 5.77 0.86
CA TYR A 68 -3.83 6.02 2.07
C TYR A 68 -4.52 7.37 1.96
N VAL A 69 -5.82 7.37 2.20
CA VAL A 69 -6.64 8.58 2.19
C VAL A 69 -7.35 8.73 3.51
N SER A 70 -7.27 9.90 4.10
CA SER A 70 -8.08 10.27 5.26
C SER A 70 -8.62 11.69 5.12
N TRP A 71 -9.76 11.94 5.72
CA TRP A 71 -10.38 13.27 5.71
C TRP A 71 -11.12 13.55 7.00
N LYS A 72 -11.31 14.83 7.27
CA LYS A 72 -12.09 15.33 8.40
C LYS A 72 -12.92 16.53 7.94
N VAL A 73 -14.22 16.51 8.21
CA VAL A 73 -15.11 17.64 7.97
C VAL A 73 -15.01 18.58 9.17
N ASN A 74 -14.69 19.83 8.90
CA ASN A 74 -14.74 20.93 9.87
C ASN A 74 -16.00 21.74 9.63
N THR A 75 -16.72 22.09 10.69
CA THR A 75 -17.96 22.85 10.62
C THR A 75 -17.81 24.14 11.44
N LEU A 76 -18.12 25.28 10.81
CA LEU A 76 -18.12 26.59 11.44
C LEU A 76 -19.44 27.32 11.09
N GLY A 77 -20.44 27.20 11.98
CA GLY A 77 -21.78 27.66 11.70
C GLY A 77 -22.37 26.97 10.45
N PRO A 78 -22.86 27.72 9.45
CA PRO A 78 -23.43 27.12 8.23
C PRO A 78 -22.36 26.68 7.23
N LYS A 79 -21.07 27.03 7.46
CA LYS A 79 -19.95 26.73 6.58
C LYS A 79 -19.30 25.41 6.97
N LYS A 80 -18.86 24.65 5.97
CA LYS A 80 -18.09 23.44 6.13
C LYS A 80 -16.85 23.47 5.25
N SER A 81 -15.76 22.90 5.75
CA SER A 81 -14.55 22.65 4.97
C SER A 81 -14.06 21.23 5.23
N VAL A 82 -13.22 20.70 4.34
CA VAL A 82 -12.62 19.38 4.50
C VAL A 82 -11.12 19.54 4.63
N TYR A 83 -10.55 19.03 5.71
CA TYR A 83 -9.15 18.68 5.78
C TYR A 83 -8.98 17.29 5.17
N PHE A 84 -7.97 17.11 4.31
CA PHE A 84 -7.60 15.82 3.76
C PHE A 84 -6.13 15.51 4.00
N SER A 85 -5.80 14.23 3.99
CA SER A 85 -4.44 13.73 3.92
C SER A 85 -4.38 12.58 2.92
N LEU A 86 -3.46 12.68 1.99
CA LEU A 86 -3.17 11.70 0.94
C LEU A 86 -1.72 11.26 1.11
N LYS A 87 -1.46 9.96 1.22
CA LYS A 87 -0.12 9.42 1.42
C LYS A 87 0.07 8.18 0.55
N ALA A 88 1.07 8.21 -0.31
CA ALA A 88 1.50 7.06 -1.10
C ALA A 88 2.69 6.39 -0.42
N MET A 89 2.62 5.08 -0.28
CA MET A 89 3.67 4.25 0.32
C MET A 89 4.04 3.13 -0.65
N ASP A 90 5.32 2.89 -0.83
CA ASP A 90 5.81 1.70 -1.51
C ASP A 90 5.43 0.46 -0.70
N ALA A 91 4.80 -0.52 -1.36
CA ALA A 91 4.28 -1.70 -0.68
C ALA A 91 5.38 -2.67 -0.23
N GLY A 92 6.52 -2.68 -0.92
CA GLY A 92 7.65 -3.57 -0.61
C GLY A 92 8.56 -3.03 0.48
N THR A 93 8.82 -1.72 0.48
CA THR A 93 9.80 -1.09 1.38
C THR A 93 9.16 -0.29 2.52
N ASN A 94 7.84 -0.03 2.46
CA ASN A 94 7.13 0.91 3.34
C ASN A 94 7.69 2.34 3.33
N LYS A 95 8.45 2.73 2.30
CA LYS A 95 8.95 4.09 2.14
C LYS A 95 7.84 5.01 1.58
N PRO A 96 7.78 6.28 1.99
CA PRO A 96 6.85 7.22 1.40
C PRO A 96 7.28 7.56 -0.04
N ALA A 97 6.36 7.38 -0.99
CA ALA A 97 6.53 7.75 -2.39
C ALA A 97 5.97 9.16 -2.68
N GLY A 98 5.05 9.64 -1.86
CA GLY A 98 4.51 10.99 -1.94
C GLY A 98 3.49 11.26 -0.85
N ALA A 99 3.29 12.53 -0.53
CA ALA A 99 2.28 12.95 0.42
C ALA A 99 1.72 14.34 0.06
N ALA A 100 0.42 14.51 0.32
CA ALA A 100 -0.23 15.81 0.28
C ALA A 100 -1.27 15.90 1.39
N SER A 101 -1.43 17.08 1.95
CA SER A 101 -2.49 17.36 2.90
C SER A 101 -2.86 18.83 2.85
N GLY A 102 -4.08 19.15 3.20
CA GLY A 102 -4.55 20.52 3.23
C GLY A 102 -6.00 20.63 3.66
N THR A 103 -6.43 21.87 3.85
CA THR A 103 -7.83 22.18 4.12
C THR A 103 -8.40 22.93 2.93
N GLY A 104 -9.50 22.45 2.41
CA GLY A 104 -10.24 23.12 1.34
C GLY A 104 -10.97 24.36 1.82
N ASN A 105 -11.48 25.12 0.87
CA ASN A 105 -12.28 26.31 1.14
C ASN A 105 -13.54 26.01 1.95
N GLU A 106 -13.97 26.97 2.74
CA GLU A 106 -15.26 26.92 3.43
C GLU A 106 -16.40 27.05 2.42
N LEU A 107 -17.32 26.09 2.39
CA LEU A 107 -18.47 26.07 1.50
C LEU A 107 -19.77 25.92 2.31
N ILE A 108 -20.86 26.46 1.79
CA ILE A 108 -22.19 26.33 2.36
C ILE A 108 -23.01 25.38 1.49
N GLY A 109 -23.62 24.36 2.12
CA GLY A 109 -24.51 23.43 1.42
C GLY A 109 -23.81 22.47 0.44
N ALA A 110 -22.49 22.45 0.37
CA ALA A 110 -21.74 21.55 -0.50
C ALA A 110 -21.70 20.13 0.05
N THR A 111 -21.71 19.15 -0.85
CA THR A 111 -21.50 17.73 -0.50
C THR A 111 -20.03 17.46 -0.13
N LEU A 112 -19.79 16.38 0.59
CA LEU A 112 -18.43 15.95 0.95
C LEU A 112 -17.55 15.78 -0.29
N GLY A 113 -18.08 15.19 -1.37
CA GLY A 113 -17.34 14.99 -2.62
C GLY A 113 -16.84 16.30 -3.24
N VAL A 114 -17.70 17.33 -3.29
CA VAL A 114 -17.31 18.67 -3.82
C VAL A 114 -16.28 19.34 -2.92
N MET A 115 -16.45 19.28 -1.61
CA MET A 115 -15.49 19.85 -0.66
C MET A 115 -14.12 19.17 -0.74
N LEU A 116 -14.11 17.83 -0.88
CA LEU A 116 -12.88 17.06 -1.02
C LEU A 116 -12.20 17.35 -2.36
N GLU A 117 -12.95 17.41 -3.45
CA GLU A 117 -12.42 17.72 -4.77
C GLU A 117 -11.69 19.05 -4.77
N THR A 118 -12.32 20.12 -4.28
CA THR A 118 -11.68 21.45 -4.20
C THR A 118 -10.44 21.45 -3.31
N ALA A 119 -10.46 20.71 -2.21
CA ALA A 119 -9.31 20.60 -1.32
C ALA A 119 -8.14 19.86 -1.99
N VAL A 120 -8.41 18.70 -2.62
CA VAL A 120 -7.39 17.84 -3.24
C VAL A 120 -6.81 18.48 -4.49
N LEU A 121 -7.63 19.10 -5.35
CA LEU A 121 -7.16 19.72 -6.61
C LEU A 121 -6.05 20.75 -6.41
N SER A 122 -6.05 21.46 -5.29
CA SER A 122 -5.00 22.44 -4.98
C SER A 122 -3.62 21.81 -4.66
N HIS A 123 -3.58 20.50 -4.40
CA HIS A 123 -2.37 19.82 -3.94
C HIS A 123 -1.98 18.60 -4.77
N ILE A 124 -2.88 18.13 -5.64
CA ILE A 124 -2.71 16.86 -6.35
C ILE A 124 -1.54 16.90 -7.35
N ASP A 125 -1.26 18.05 -7.95
CA ASP A 125 -0.18 18.17 -8.93
C ASP A 125 1.19 18.08 -8.26
N ASN A 126 1.35 18.67 -7.06
CA ASN A 126 2.56 18.47 -6.26
C ASN A 126 2.72 17.02 -5.78
N PHE A 127 1.62 16.38 -5.39
CA PHE A 127 1.62 14.97 -5.04
C PHE A 127 2.08 14.09 -6.21
N ASN A 128 1.56 14.35 -7.41
CA ASN A 128 1.96 13.64 -8.62
C ASN A 128 3.45 13.87 -8.97
N ALA A 129 3.95 15.10 -8.81
CA ALA A 129 5.37 15.37 -9.04
C ALA A 129 6.27 14.57 -8.10
N GLN A 130 5.87 14.37 -6.83
CA GLN A 130 6.58 13.51 -5.89
C GLN A 130 6.55 12.05 -6.34
N LEU A 131 5.39 11.54 -6.79
CA LEU A 131 5.27 10.18 -7.32
C LEU A 131 6.16 9.98 -8.55
N MET A 132 6.16 10.92 -9.49
CA MET A 132 7.03 10.85 -10.67
C MET A 132 8.50 10.78 -10.27
N THR A 133 8.94 11.66 -9.36
CA THR A 133 10.31 11.64 -8.85
C THR A 133 10.65 10.30 -8.22
N TYR A 134 9.75 9.73 -7.42
CA TYR A 134 9.93 8.42 -6.81
C TYR A 134 10.10 7.31 -7.86
N PHE A 135 9.24 7.29 -8.89
CA PHE A 135 9.35 6.31 -9.96
C PHE A 135 10.61 6.49 -10.81
N ASP A 136 11.00 7.74 -11.13
CA ASP A 136 12.21 8.03 -11.87
C ASP A 136 13.45 7.53 -11.10
N GLU A 137 13.50 7.74 -9.78
CA GLU A 137 14.57 7.21 -8.94
C GLU A 137 14.57 5.67 -8.91
N MET A 138 13.41 5.05 -8.81
CA MET A 138 13.26 3.60 -8.83
C MET A 138 13.72 3.01 -10.17
N PHE A 139 13.40 3.66 -11.30
CA PHE A 139 13.87 3.23 -12.62
C PHE A 139 15.38 3.43 -12.80
N ALA A 140 15.93 4.52 -12.27
CA ALA A 140 17.36 4.82 -12.40
C ALA A 140 18.27 3.95 -11.52
N LYS A 141 17.81 3.60 -10.32
CA LYS A 141 18.60 2.89 -9.31
C LYS A 141 18.22 1.41 -9.14
N GLY A 142 17.13 0.98 -9.78
CA GLY A 142 16.48 -0.31 -9.49
C GLY A 142 15.52 -0.22 -8.30
N ARG A 143 14.66 -1.23 -8.20
CA ARG A 143 13.70 -1.32 -7.09
C ARG A 143 14.39 -1.89 -5.85
N GLU A 144 14.32 -1.18 -4.75
CA GLU A 144 14.73 -1.69 -3.44
C GLU A 144 13.74 -2.76 -2.99
N ILE A 145 14.25 -3.92 -2.59
CA ILE A 145 13.44 -5.02 -2.06
C ILE A 145 13.95 -5.42 -0.68
N THR A 146 13.04 -5.83 0.20
CA THR A 146 13.40 -6.48 1.46
C THR A 146 13.30 -7.98 1.26
N VAL A 147 14.41 -8.69 1.49
CA VAL A 147 14.46 -10.15 1.46
C VAL A 147 14.53 -10.66 2.88
N GLU A 148 13.53 -11.42 3.30
CA GLU A 148 13.52 -12.10 4.60
C GLU A 148 13.76 -13.59 4.37
N ILE A 149 14.82 -14.13 4.99
CA ILE A 149 15.20 -15.53 4.90
C ILE A 149 14.92 -16.17 6.26
N GLN A 150 14.01 -17.13 6.29
CA GLN A 150 13.68 -17.88 7.48
C GLN A 150 14.09 -19.35 7.33
N VAL A 151 14.62 -19.92 8.38
CA VAL A 151 15.01 -21.33 8.46
C VAL A 151 14.01 -22.04 9.39
N PHE A 152 13.50 -23.18 8.96
CA PHE A 152 12.60 -23.97 9.78
C PHE A 152 13.24 -24.35 11.11
N GLU A 153 12.45 -24.36 12.19
CA GLU A 153 12.92 -24.64 13.54
C GLU A 153 13.61 -26.00 13.65
N ASN A 154 13.11 -27.01 12.92
CA ASN A 154 13.63 -28.38 12.87
C ASN A 154 14.75 -28.56 11.83
N SER A 155 15.22 -27.50 11.16
CA SER A 155 16.33 -27.60 10.21
C SER A 155 17.62 -27.96 10.94
N PRO A 156 18.42 -28.90 10.39
CA PRO A 156 19.73 -29.24 10.94
C PRO A 156 20.74 -28.10 10.83
N LYS A 157 20.52 -27.15 9.90
CA LYS A 157 21.35 -25.95 9.74
C LYS A 157 20.54 -24.70 10.11
N LYS A 158 21.16 -23.79 10.82
CA LYS A 158 20.63 -22.47 11.14
C LYS A 158 21.25 -21.43 10.22
N ILE A 159 20.67 -20.23 10.17
CA ILE A 159 21.20 -19.13 9.32
C ILE A 159 22.63 -18.71 9.70
N ASN A 160 22.97 -18.87 10.97
CA ASN A 160 24.31 -18.62 11.54
C ASN A 160 25.15 -19.89 11.68
N SER A 161 24.81 -20.99 10.99
CA SER A 161 25.67 -22.19 10.97
C SER A 161 26.88 -21.94 10.12
N GLU A 162 28.08 -22.31 10.63
CA GLU A 162 29.30 -22.38 9.86
C GLU A 162 29.17 -23.41 8.73
N ILE A 163 29.61 -23.03 7.53
CA ILE A 163 29.45 -23.82 6.32
C ILE A 163 30.78 -24.33 5.75
N ASN A 164 31.92 -23.75 6.22
CA ASN A 164 33.26 -24.12 5.81
C ASN A 164 34.24 -24.13 7.00
N GLU A 165 35.46 -24.60 6.76
CA GLU A 165 36.54 -24.66 7.76
C GLU A 165 37.07 -23.27 8.14
N ASP A 166 36.81 -22.24 7.35
CA ASP A 166 37.21 -20.85 7.57
C ASP A 166 36.28 -20.11 8.53
N GLY A 167 35.17 -20.74 8.93
CA GLY A 167 34.19 -20.17 9.89
C GLY A 167 33.20 -19.21 9.27
N ASP A 168 33.05 -19.18 7.94
CA ASP A 168 32.01 -18.40 7.27
C ASP A 168 30.61 -18.93 7.63
N GLU A 169 29.70 -18.05 7.97
CA GLU A 169 28.32 -18.40 8.23
C GLU A 169 27.49 -18.47 6.93
N LEU A 170 26.42 -19.26 6.95
CA LEU A 170 25.47 -19.33 5.83
C LEU A 170 24.88 -17.96 5.48
N SER A 171 24.66 -17.11 6.47
CA SER A 171 24.20 -15.72 6.30
C SER A 171 25.16 -14.89 5.45
N ASP A 172 26.45 -15.04 5.67
CA ASP A 172 27.49 -14.27 4.97
C ASP A 172 27.57 -14.67 3.50
N ASP A 173 27.52 -15.96 3.20
CA ASP A 173 27.54 -16.46 1.82
C ASP A 173 26.29 -16.02 1.05
N ILE A 174 25.12 -16.05 1.67
CA ILE A 174 23.90 -15.53 1.08
C ILE A 174 24.04 -14.04 0.77
N GLN A 175 24.57 -13.24 1.70
CA GLN A 175 24.79 -11.80 1.47
C GLN A 175 25.80 -11.54 0.36
N LYS A 176 26.92 -12.29 0.33
CA LYS A 176 27.93 -12.20 -0.72
C LYS A 176 27.33 -12.51 -2.09
N TRP A 177 26.53 -13.60 -2.16
CA TRP A 177 25.86 -13.99 -3.39
C TRP A 177 24.85 -12.94 -3.88
N MET A 178 24.01 -12.42 -2.98
CA MET A 178 23.05 -11.36 -3.31
C MET A 178 23.74 -10.11 -3.85
N LYS A 179 24.83 -9.64 -3.18
CA LYS A 179 25.59 -8.47 -3.64
C LYS A 179 26.28 -8.66 -4.99
N ALA A 180 26.58 -9.89 -5.36
CA ALA A 180 27.21 -10.20 -6.64
C ALA A 180 26.20 -10.36 -7.80
N ASN A 181 24.89 -10.51 -7.50
CA ASN A 181 23.84 -10.84 -8.48
C ASN A 181 22.71 -9.82 -8.50
N THR A 182 22.81 -8.71 -7.81
CA THR A 182 21.92 -7.55 -7.84
C THR A 182 22.66 -6.31 -8.31
#